data_ebe5d45257c132d68961c5cd3ce1f2a3
#
_entry.id   ebe5d45257c132d68961c5cd3ce1f2a3
#
_cell.length_a   1.000
_cell.length_b   1.000
_cell.length_c   1.000
_cell.angle_alpha   90.00
_cell.angle_beta   90.00
_cell.angle_gamma   90.00
#
_symmetry.space_group_name_H-M   'P 1'
#
loop_
_entity.id
_entity.type
_entity.pdbx_description
1 polymer ?
#
loop_
_entity_poly.entity_id
_entity_poly.type
_entity_poly.pdbx_seq_one_letter_code
_entity_poly.pdbx_strand_id
1 'polypeptide(L)'
;MEFAENRYSRAHEILFDGGLRVMGSSSPLNVPPPMSVPAYMDPEEALVASVSSCHMLVFLYLASKAGLVVDAYRDQAAGYMEENEAGKMAFTRIVLRPAIAFSGPRLPTATEFDVLHKKAHENCYIANSLKAEIRIEPERISGLRSEGHGRPEYMS
;
A
#
# COMPACT_ATOMS: atom_id res chain seq x y z
N MET A 1 35.34 8.54 -9.50
CA MET A 1 34.13 9.38 -9.48
C MET A 1 34.26 10.26 -8.25
N GLU A 2 34.30 11.57 -8.44
CA GLU A 2 34.64 12.45 -7.34
C GLU A 2 33.39 12.92 -6.61
N PHE A 3 33.35 12.68 -5.31
CA PHE A 3 32.22 13.03 -4.46
C PHE A 3 31.91 14.54 -4.48
N ALA A 4 32.93 15.35 -4.45
CA ALA A 4 32.82 16.82 -4.49
C ALA A 4 32.16 17.36 -5.77
N GLU A 5 32.25 16.62 -6.88
CA GLU A 5 31.64 16.97 -8.17
C GLU A 5 30.22 16.37 -8.32
N ASN A 6 29.65 15.84 -7.25
CA ASN A 6 28.37 15.17 -7.26
C ASN A 6 28.26 13.95 -8.20
N ARG A 7 29.40 13.40 -8.61
CA ARG A 7 29.53 12.24 -9.52
C ARG A 7 29.87 10.97 -8.76
N TYR A 8 29.01 10.55 -7.86
CA TYR A 8 29.15 9.33 -7.07
C TYR A 8 27.92 8.44 -7.18
N SER A 9 28.10 7.14 -6.96
CA SER A 9 26.99 6.19 -6.94
C SER A 9 26.07 6.47 -5.75
N ARG A 10 24.77 6.44 -5.98
CA ARG A 10 23.73 6.52 -4.94
C ARG A 10 23.33 5.15 -4.41
N ALA A 11 23.95 4.09 -4.94
CA ALA A 11 23.73 2.73 -4.42
C ALA A 11 24.20 2.63 -2.97
N HIS A 12 23.36 2.08 -2.14
CA HIS A 12 23.63 1.83 -0.73
C HIS A 12 22.89 0.59 -0.27
N GLU A 13 23.18 0.16 0.93
CA GLU A 13 22.54 -0.99 1.56
C GLU A 13 21.80 -0.54 2.82
N ILE A 14 20.55 -0.99 2.98
CA ILE A 14 19.74 -0.77 4.17
C ILE A 14 19.71 -2.08 4.95
N LEU A 15 20.18 -2.03 6.19
CA LEU A 15 20.22 -3.18 7.09
C LEU A 15 19.14 -3.03 8.14
N PHE A 16 18.31 -4.05 8.29
CA PHE A 16 17.30 -4.12 9.33
C PHE A 16 17.79 -4.98 10.51
N ASP A 17 17.27 -4.73 11.68
CA ASP A 17 17.62 -5.41 12.93
C ASP A 17 17.39 -6.94 12.86
N GLY A 18 16.39 -7.38 12.08
CA GLY A 18 16.14 -8.80 11.79
C GLY A 18 17.09 -9.44 10.79
N GLY A 19 18.10 -8.72 10.28
CA GLY A 19 19.10 -9.23 9.34
C GLY A 19 18.73 -9.09 7.87
N LEU A 20 17.56 -8.56 7.54
CA LEU A 20 17.20 -8.28 6.15
C LEU A 20 18.10 -7.17 5.58
N ARG A 21 18.60 -7.40 4.36
CA ARG A 21 19.37 -6.43 3.59
C ARG A 21 18.59 -6.05 2.34
N VAL A 22 18.43 -4.76 2.11
CA VAL A 22 17.75 -4.23 0.94
C VAL A 22 18.68 -3.26 0.23
N MET A 23 18.85 -3.45 -1.07
CA MET A 23 19.61 -2.52 -1.90
C MET A 23 18.77 -1.29 -2.19
N GLY A 24 19.33 -0.12 -1.90
CA GLY A 24 18.71 1.18 -2.13
C GLY A 24 19.49 2.04 -3.09
N SER A 25 18.80 2.99 -3.74
CA SER A 25 19.41 4.03 -4.57
C SER A 25 18.49 5.25 -4.62
N SER A 26 18.93 6.34 -5.22
CA SER A 26 18.03 7.42 -5.61
C SER A 26 17.14 6.98 -6.75
N SER A 27 15.94 7.56 -6.82
CA SER A 27 15.10 7.46 -8.01
C SER A 27 15.87 7.96 -9.26
N PRO A 28 15.77 7.27 -10.40
CA PRO A 28 16.35 7.75 -11.65
C PRO A 28 15.71 9.04 -12.16
N LEU A 29 14.54 9.42 -11.66
CA LEU A 29 13.90 10.72 -11.93
C LEU A 29 14.63 11.88 -11.24
N ASN A 30 15.26 11.62 -10.09
CA ASN A 30 16.00 12.62 -9.33
C ASN A 30 17.49 12.64 -9.70
N VAL A 31 18.07 11.47 -9.89
CA VAL A 31 19.49 11.31 -10.26
C VAL A 31 19.58 10.30 -11.40
N PRO A 32 20.03 10.72 -12.60
CA PRO A 32 20.07 9.81 -13.74
C PRO A 32 21.15 8.73 -13.58
N PRO A 33 20.97 7.56 -14.21
CA PRO A 33 22.05 6.59 -14.37
C PRO A 33 23.29 7.21 -15.04
N PRO A 34 24.51 6.75 -14.75
CA PRO A 34 24.86 5.59 -13.93
C PRO A 34 24.98 5.88 -12.43
N MET A 35 24.67 7.08 -11.97
CA MET A 35 24.81 7.47 -10.58
C MET A 35 23.67 6.93 -9.72
N SER A 36 22.51 6.66 -10.30
CA SER A 36 21.44 5.84 -9.68
C SER A 36 21.40 4.45 -10.29
N VAL A 37 20.74 3.53 -9.58
CA VAL A 37 20.51 2.15 -10.01
C VAL A 37 18.99 1.90 -10.04
N PRO A 38 18.35 1.95 -11.21
CA PRO A 38 16.89 1.85 -11.34
C PRO A 38 16.26 0.56 -10.80
N ALA A 39 17.06 -0.51 -10.67
CA ALA A 39 16.61 -1.79 -10.12
C ALA A 39 16.59 -1.84 -8.58
N TYR A 40 17.11 -0.81 -7.93
CA TYR A 40 17.16 -0.73 -6.47
C TYR A 40 16.01 0.13 -5.94
N MET A 41 15.57 -0.19 -4.75
CA MET A 41 14.50 0.53 -4.08
C MET A 41 14.89 1.99 -3.84
N ASP A 42 14.06 2.93 -4.23
CA ASP A 42 14.21 4.32 -3.84
C ASP A 42 13.38 4.69 -2.61
N PRO A 43 13.69 5.82 -1.94
CA PRO A 43 12.97 6.24 -0.75
C PRO A 43 11.47 6.49 -0.98
N GLU A 44 11.13 6.97 -2.16
CA GLU A 44 9.75 7.25 -2.57
C GLU A 44 8.94 5.96 -2.70
N GLU A 45 9.50 4.95 -3.34
CA GLU A 45 8.91 3.59 -3.42
C GLU A 45 8.78 2.96 -2.03
N ALA A 46 9.81 3.11 -1.19
CA ALA A 46 9.79 2.58 0.17
C ALA A 46 8.66 3.18 1.00
N LEU A 47 8.41 4.50 0.88
CA LEU A 47 7.32 5.16 1.58
C LEU A 47 5.95 4.63 1.13
N VAL A 48 5.71 4.55 -0.18
CA VAL A 48 4.46 4.03 -0.73
C VAL A 48 4.25 2.57 -0.33
N ALA A 49 5.30 1.76 -0.40
CA ALA A 49 5.25 0.36 0.02
C ALA A 49 4.92 0.22 1.52
N SER A 50 5.44 1.09 2.37
CA SER A 50 5.16 1.05 3.81
C SER A 50 3.69 1.36 4.12
N VAL A 51 3.08 2.33 3.43
CA VAL A 51 1.66 2.65 3.56
C VAL A 51 0.79 1.48 3.10
N SER A 52 1.09 0.93 1.92
CA SER A 52 0.37 -0.21 1.36
C SER A 52 0.45 -1.45 2.27
N SER A 53 1.64 -1.79 2.74
CA SER A 53 1.86 -2.92 3.65
C SER A 53 1.11 -2.75 4.98
N CYS A 54 1.17 -1.56 5.57
CA CYS A 54 0.48 -1.27 6.82
C CYS A 54 -1.04 -1.42 6.68
N HIS A 55 -1.62 -0.83 5.62
CA HIS A 55 -3.05 -0.98 5.33
C HIS A 55 -3.44 -2.45 5.14
N MET A 56 -2.69 -3.20 4.35
CA MET A 56 -2.90 -4.64 4.14
C MET A 56 -2.94 -5.41 5.46
N LEU A 57 -1.96 -5.23 6.32
CA LEU A 57 -1.85 -5.96 7.58
C LEU A 57 -3.05 -5.68 8.50
N VAL A 58 -3.48 -4.42 8.61
CA VAL A 58 -4.67 -4.06 9.39
C VAL A 58 -5.94 -4.64 8.75
N PHE A 59 -6.07 -4.55 7.43
CA PHE A 59 -7.20 -5.13 6.70
C PHE A 59 -7.31 -6.64 6.94
N LEU A 60 -6.21 -7.38 6.78
CA LEU A 60 -6.17 -8.83 7.00
C LEU A 60 -6.55 -9.21 8.43
N TYR A 61 -6.08 -8.46 9.42
CA TYR A 61 -6.46 -8.65 10.81
C TYR A 61 -7.98 -8.47 11.00
N LEU A 62 -8.55 -7.39 10.47
CA LEU A 62 -9.98 -7.11 10.58
C LEU A 62 -10.83 -8.15 9.83
N ALA A 63 -10.41 -8.55 8.63
CA ALA A 63 -11.06 -9.60 7.84
C ALA A 63 -11.08 -10.93 8.60
N SER A 64 -9.97 -11.34 9.20
CA SER A 64 -9.88 -12.52 10.04
C SER A 64 -10.83 -12.45 11.23
N LYS A 65 -10.90 -11.32 11.92
CA LYS A 65 -11.85 -11.12 13.04
C LYS A 65 -13.31 -11.17 12.60
N ALA A 66 -13.59 -10.79 11.35
CA ALA A 66 -14.92 -10.90 10.76
C ALA A 66 -15.25 -12.32 10.25
N GLY A 67 -14.35 -13.29 10.42
CA GLY A 67 -14.55 -14.66 9.94
C GLY A 67 -14.44 -14.81 8.42
N LEU A 68 -13.74 -13.90 7.75
CA LEU A 68 -13.47 -13.95 6.32
C LEU A 68 -12.13 -14.66 6.06
N VAL A 69 -12.04 -15.34 4.92
CA VAL A 69 -10.81 -15.96 4.43
C VAL A 69 -10.32 -15.19 3.23
N VAL A 70 -9.10 -14.67 3.31
CA VAL A 70 -8.43 -13.96 2.22
C VAL A 70 -7.38 -14.89 1.62
N ASP A 71 -7.50 -15.19 0.33
CA ASP A 71 -6.54 -16.03 -0.40
C ASP A 71 -5.43 -15.23 -1.05
N ALA A 72 -5.75 -14.03 -1.51
CA ALA A 72 -4.77 -13.14 -2.14
C ALA A 72 -5.10 -11.69 -1.86
N TYR A 73 -4.05 -10.91 -1.71
CA TYR A 73 -4.09 -9.45 -1.60
C TYR A 73 -3.01 -8.88 -2.50
N ARG A 74 -3.39 -8.03 -3.43
CA ARG A 74 -2.47 -7.29 -4.30
C ARG A 74 -2.84 -5.82 -4.27
N ASP A 75 -1.85 -4.96 -4.23
CA ASP A 75 -2.07 -3.53 -4.26
C ASP A 75 -1.19 -2.89 -5.33
N GLN A 76 -1.80 -2.13 -6.22
CA GLN A 76 -1.13 -1.29 -7.20
C GLN A 76 -1.10 0.15 -6.68
N ALA A 77 -0.37 0.34 -5.59
CA ALA A 77 -0.24 1.62 -4.94
C ALA A 77 0.55 2.63 -5.80
N ALA A 78 0.15 3.89 -5.73
CA ALA A 78 0.84 4.99 -6.40
C ALA A 78 0.96 6.19 -5.48
N GLY A 79 2.13 6.81 -5.47
CA GLY A 79 2.39 8.07 -4.80
C GLY A 79 2.51 9.23 -5.79
N TYR A 80 2.04 10.40 -5.42
CA TYR A 80 2.06 11.61 -6.23
C TYR A 80 2.89 12.67 -5.53
N MET A 81 4.00 13.06 -6.18
CA MET A 81 4.91 14.10 -5.73
C MET A 81 4.52 15.43 -6.38
N GLU A 82 4.21 16.41 -5.57
CA GLU A 82 3.80 17.75 -6.00
C GLU A 82 4.34 18.79 -5.01
N GLU A 83 4.35 20.05 -5.40
CA GLU A 83 4.66 21.11 -4.45
C GLU A 83 3.54 21.22 -3.40
N ASN A 84 3.92 21.21 -2.13
CA ASN A 84 2.99 21.46 -1.04
C ASN A 84 2.74 22.97 -0.82
N GLU A 85 1.92 23.32 0.14
CA GLU A 85 1.61 24.73 0.49
C GLU A 85 2.83 25.57 0.81
N ALA A 86 3.93 24.96 1.24
CA ALA A 86 5.21 25.64 1.52
C ALA A 86 6.15 25.70 0.30
N GLY A 87 5.67 25.30 -0.90
CA GLY A 87 6.47 25.26 -2.13
C GLY A 87 7.56 24.19 -2.10
N LYS A 88 7.39 23.11 -1.34
CA LYS A 88 8.33 22.00 -1.24
C LYS A 88 7.77 20.77 -1.92
N MET A 89 8.60 20.09 -2.71
CA MET A 89 8.26 18.78 -3.27
C MET A 89 8.00 17.78 -2.14
N ALA A 90 6.84 17.19 -2.15
CA ALA A 90 6.40 16.22 -1.14
C ALA A 90 5.36 15.26 -1.73
N PHE A 91 5.14 14.14 -1.07
CA PHE A 91 3.93 13.39 -1.35
C PHE A 91 2.71 14.18 -0.88
N THR A 92 1.87 14.60 -1.81
CA THR A 92 0.59 15.22 -1.53
C THR A 92 -0.53 14.20 -1.43
N ARG A 93 -0.39 13.08 -2.14
CA ARG A 93 -1.37 12.00 -2.19
C ARG A 93 -0.68 10.66 -2.42
N ILE A 94 -1.19 9.63 -1.73
CA ILE A 94 -0.89 8.22 -1.99
C ILE A 94 -2.22 7.49 -2.20
N VAL A 95 -2.32 6.74 -3.28
CA VAL A 95 -3.52 5.98 -3.64
C VAL A 95 -3.21 4.50 -3.56
N LEU A 96 -3.95 3.78 -2.72
CA LEU A 96 -3.91 2.32 -2.64
C LEU A 96 -5.03 1.74 -3.49
N ARG A 97 -4.72 0.71 -4.29
CA ARG A 97 -5.68 0.01 -5.15
C ARG A 97 -5.67 -1.49 -4.87
N PRO A 98 -6.08 -1.89 -3.66
CA PRO A 98 -6.05 -3.29 -3.30
C PRO A 98 -7.07 -4.11 -4.09
N ALA A 99 -6.61 -5.22 -4.65
CA ALA A 99 -7.40 -6.28 -5.24
C ALA A 99 -7.32 -7.50 -4.33
N ILE A 100 -8.48 -7.96 -3.82
CA ILE A 100 -8.54 -8.98 -2.77
C ILE A 100 -9.38 -10.15 -3.24
N ALA A 101 -8.85 -11.36 -3.15
CA ALA A 101 -9.58 -12.60 -3.38
C ALA A 101 -10.00 -13.21 -2.04
N PHE A 102 -11.28 -13.55 -1.94
CA PHE A 102 -11.85 -14.23 -0.78
C PHE A 102 -12.28 -15.64 -1.13
N SER A 103 -12.23 -16.52 -0.14
CA SER A 103 -12.78 -17.88 -0.20
C SER A 103 -13.52 -18.25 1.09
N GLY A 104 -13.89 -19.53 1.18
CA GLY A 104 -14.58 -20.07 2.36
C GLY A 104 -16.11 -19.89 2.31
N PRO A 105 -16.78 -20.30 3.37
CA PRO A 105 -18.25 -20.35 3.41
C PRO A 105 -18.90 -18.97 3.56
N ARG A 106 -18.11 -17.95 3.94
CA ARG A 106 -18.59 -16.59 4.15
C ARG A 106 -17.79 -15.62 3.28
N LEU A 107 -18.51 -14.90 2.43
CA LEU A 107 -17.96 -13.80 1.64
C LEU A 107 -18.46 -12.46 2.22
N PRO A 108 -17.67 -11.38 2.14
CA PRO A 108 -18.13 -10.08 2.60
C PRO A 108 -19.24 -9.55 1.68
N THR A 109 -20.14 -8.76 2.25
CA THR A 109 -21.01 -7.88 1.47
C THR A 109 -20.21 -6.67 0.98
N ALA A 110 -20.75 -5.90 0.02
CA ALA A 110 -20.13 -4.67 -0.44
C ALA A 110 -19.92 -3.67 0.71
N THR A 111 -20.94 -3.51 1.58
CA THR A 111 -20.85 -2.64 2.75
C THR A 111 -19.81 -3.11 3.76
N GLU A 112 -19.73 -4.42 4.05
CA GLU A 112 -18.68 -4.97 4.92
C GLU A 112 -17.28 -4.72 4.35
N PHE A 113 -17.10 -4.92 3.06
CA PHE A 113 -15.84 -4.68 2.39
C PHE A 113 -15.40 -3.20 2.51
N ASP A 114 -16.30 -2.26 2.25
CA ASP A 114 -16.04 -0.83 2.39
C ASP A 114 -15.73 -0.45 3.85
N VAL A 115 -16.47 -1.01 4.81
CA VAL A 115 -16.24 -0.80 6.26
C VAL A 115 -14.88 -1.34 6.69
N LEU A 116 -14.46 -2.51 6.19
CA LEU A 116 -13.15 -3.07 6.49
C LEU A 116 -12.02 -2.17 6.00
N HIS A 117 -12.11 -1.64 4.78
CA HIS A 117 -11.14 -0.70 4.24
C HIS A 117 -11.09 0.61 5.01
N LYS A 118 -12.25 1.16 5.36
CA LYS A 118 -12.33 2.38 6.19
C LYS A 118 -11.66 2.19 7.53
N LYS A 119 -11.97 1.13 8.25
CA LYS A 119 -11.35 0.80 9.54
C LYS A 119 -9.85 0.53 9.41
N ALA A 120 -9.42 -0.15 8.33
CA ALA A 120 -8.01 -0.39 8.09
C ALA A 120 -7.25 0.92 7.89
N HIS A 121 -7.81 1.86 7.14
CA HIS A 121 -7.25 3.19 6.95
C HIS A 121 -7.16 3.97 8.28
N GLU A 122 -8.23 4.00 9.06
CA GLU A 122 -8.29 4.70 10.35
C GLU A 122 -7.25 4.18 11.35
N ASN A 123 -6.90 2.89 11.28
CA ASN A 123 -5.96 2.22 12.18
C ASN A 123 -4.57 1.97 11.59
N CYS A 124 -4.29 2.46 10.39
CA CYS A 124 -2.98 2.35 9.78
C CYS A 124 -2.01 3.37 10.41
N TYR A 125 -1.05 2.89 11.19
CA TYR A 125 -0.07 3.74 11.86
C TYR A 125 0.72 4.61 10.90
N ILE A 126 1.11 4.07 9.74
CA ILE A 126 1.87 4.81 8.74
C ILE A 126 1.02 5.92 8.12
N ALA A 127 -0.23 5.63 7.75
CA ALA A 127 -1.14 6.66 7.22
C ALA A 127 -1.37 7.79 8.24
N ASN A 128 -1.52 7.45 9.52
CA ASN A 128 -1.69 8.42 10.61
C ASN A 128 -0.43 9.27 10.88
N SER A 129 0.72 8.86 10.36
CA SER A 129 2.00 9.54 10.55
C SER A 129 2.38 10.46 9.40
N LEU A 130 1.60 10.50 8.32
CA LEU A 130 1.90 11.24 7.10
C LEU A 130 0.97 12.45 6.94
N LYS A 131 1.49 13.49 6.29
CA LYS A 131 0.69 14.65 5.86
C LYS A 131 -0.02 14.41 4.52
N ALA A 132 0.50 13.49 3.70
CA ALA A 132 -0.11 13.12 2.43
C ALA A 132 -1.54 12.61 2.63
N GLU A 133 -2.44 12.97 1.73
CA GLU A 133 -3.76 12.35 1.66
C GLU A 133 -3.62 10.89 1.23
N ILE A 134 -4.17 9.97 2.01
CA ILE A 134 -4.20 8.55 1.66
C ILE A 134 -5.61 8.22 1.15
N ARG A 135 -5.69 7.79 -0.11
CA ARG A 135 -6.94 7.34 -0.73
C ARG A 135 -6.93 5.83 -0.89
N ILE A 136 -8.03 5.21 -0.58
CA ILE A 136 -8.24 3.77 -0.76
C ILE A 136 -9.28 3.62 -1.87
N GLU A 137 -8.83 3.08 -3.01
CA GLU A 137 -9.64 2.82 -4.21
C GLU A 137 -9.60 1.32 -4.52
N PRO A 138 -10.27 0.47 -3.72
CA PRO A 138 -10.18 -0.97 -3.89
C PRO A 138 -10.83 -1.40 -5.20
N GLU A 139 -10.24 -2.39 -5.85
CA GLU A 139 -10.88 -3.07 -6.97
C GLU A 139 -12.08 -3.86 -6.47
N ARG A 140 -13.24 -3.64 -7.06
CA ARG A 140 -14.43 -4.45 -6.74
C ARG A 140 -14.28 -5.79 -7.43
N ILE A 141 -14.11 -6.83 -6.64
CA ILE A 141 -13.96 -8.19 -7.13
C ILE A 141 -15.35 -8.76 -7.47
N SER A 142 -15.45 -9.48 -8.58
CA SER A 142 -16.54 -10.40 -8.84
C SER A 142 -16.56 -11.47 -7.75
N GLY A 143 -17.58 -11.48 -6.89
CA GLY A 143 -17.69 -12.42 -5.77
C GLY A 143 -18.08 -11.79 -4.44
N LEU A 144 -18.24 -10.44 -4.38
CA LEU A 144 -18.89 -9.82 -3.23
C LEU A 144 -20.35 -10.30 -3.17
N ARG A 145 -20.80 -10.68 -2.00
CA ARG A 145 -22.17 -11.06 -1.76
C ARG A 145 -23.09 -9.89 -2.10
N SER A 146 -24.07 -10.09 -2.98
CA SER A 146 -25.09 -9.07 -3.24
C SER A 146 -25.87 -8.80 -1.94
N GLU A 147 -26.07 -7.53 -1.60
CA GLU A 147 -26.99 -7.11 -0.54
C GLU A 147 -28.42 -7.32 -1.05
N GLY A 148 -28.85 -8.58 -1.13
CA GLY A 148 -30.20 -8.95 -1.48
C GLY A 148 -30.98 -9.25 -0.22
N HIS A 149 -32.13 -8.64 -0.08
CA HIS A 149 -33.19 -9.05 0.79
C HIS A 149 -33.64 -10.47 0.39
N GLY A 150 -32.94 -11.48 0.89
CA GLY A 150 -33.23 -12.87 0.63
C GLY A 150 -32.92 -13.70 1.87
N ARG A 151 -33.97 -14.03 2.63
CA ARG A 151 -33.90 -15.11 3.61
C ARG A 151 -33.34 -16.36 2.92
N PRO A 152 -32.41 -17.11 3.54
CA PRO A 152 -32.09 -18.43 3.07
C PRO A 152 -33.37 -19.27 3.23
N GLU A 153 -33.94 -19.69 2.13
CA GLU A 153 -34.92 -20.80 2.13
C GLU A 153 -34.17 -22.06 2.56
N TYR A 154 -34.30 -22.43 3.80
CA TYR A 154 -34.05 -23.78 4.21
C TYR A 154 -35.21 -24.59 3.65
N MET A 155 -35.00 -25.28 2.57
CA MET A 155 -35.85 -26.36 2.15
C MET A 155 -35.72 -27.51 3.15
N SER A 156 -36.88 -27.86 3.74
CA SER A 156 -37.19 -29.02 4.53
C SER A 156 -36.74 -30.34 3.92
#